data_30e9244f47d61d411d90df9217698634
#
_entry.id   30e9244f47d61d411d90df9217698634
#
_cell.length_a   1.000
_cell.length_b   1.000
_cell.length_c   1.000
_cell.angle_alpha   90.00
_cell.angle_beta   90.00
_cell.angle_gamma   90.00
#
_symmetry.space_group_name_H-M   'P 1'
#
loop_
_entity.id
_entity.type
_entity.pdbx_description
1 polymer ?
#
loop_
_entity_poly.entity_id
_entity_poly.type
_entity_poly.pdbx_seq_one_letter_code
_entity_poly.pdbx_strand_id
1 'polypeptide(L)'
;MEPLARGVKTPQFKSLKNIETSFRQIRLFGIVFVAMCAVVVSVALIMVFNFAEKQREKIYVLDNGKSLMLALSQDMSQNRPAEAREHVRRFHELFFNLSPDKSAIEHNINRALILSDKSAYNYYTDFSEKGYYNRIIAGNINQFVQVDSVVCDFNNYPYTATTYAKQMIIRESNVTQRTLVTTCRLSNVSRSDDNPNGFIIEGFNILENKDIITTKR
;
A
#
# COMPACT_ATOMS: atom_id res chain seq x y z
N MET A 1 113.00 9.98 6.66
CA MET A 1 112.28 9.15 5.65
C MET A 1 110.97 8.75 6.23
N GLU A 2 109.95 9.47 5.86
CA GLU A 2 108.59 9.20 6.23
C GLU A 2 107.83 8.50 5.11
N PRO A 3 107.01 7.53 5.35
CA PRO A 3 106.06 7.10 4.33
C PRO A 3 104.65 7.57 4.66
N LEU A 4 104.15 8.33 3.75
CA LEU A 4 102.70 8.81 3.68
C LEU A 4 101.80 7.57 3.61
N ALA A 5 100.97 7.40 4.63
CA ALA A 5 99.77 6.55 4.57
C ALA A 5 98.61 7.38 4.03
N ARG A 6 98.24 7.20 2.78
CA ARG A 6 97.01 7.67 2.19
C ARG A 6 95.84 6.85 2.71
N GLY A 7 95.01 7.44 3.55
CA GLY A 7 93.71 6.86 3.95
C GLY A 7 92.74 6.75 2.78
N VAL A 8 92.48 5.52 2.34
CA VAL A 8 91.39 5.25 1.37
C VAL A 8 90.08 5.43 2.05
N LYS A 9 89.39 6.49 1.73
CA LYS A 9 88.01 6.72 2.11
C LYS A 9 87.13 5.73 1.35
N THR A 10 86.61 4.70 2.03
CA THR A 10 85.61 3.79 1.46
C THR A 10 84.29 4.60 1.23
N PRO A 11 83.70 4.50 0.05
CA PRO A 11 82.44 5.16 -0.22
C PRO A 11 81.35 4.56 0.67
N GLN A 12 80.79 5.37 1.58
CA GLN A 12 79.64 5.00 2.38
C GLN A 12 78.47 4.76 1.46
N PHE A 13 77.90 3.57 1.48
CA PHE A 13 76.73 3.22 0.70
C PHE A 13 75.53 3.99 1.20
N LYS A 14 75.29 5.16 0.68
CA LYS A 14 74.02 5.93 0.82
C LYS A 14 72.83 5.23 0.12
N SER A 15 73.09 4.26 -0.74
CA SER A 15 72.09 3.57 -1.57
C SER A 15 71.17 2.61 -0.81
N LEU A 16 71.65 1.98 0.29
CA LEU A 16 70.84 1.03 1.05
C LEU A 16 69.67 1.72 1.83
N LYS A 17 69.88 2.92 2.37
CA LYS A 17 68.80 3.71 3.01
C LYS A 17 67.73 4.17 2.03
N ASN A 18 68.09 4.42 0.75
CA ASN A 18 67.12 4.81 -0.28
C ASN A 18 66.25 3.60 -0.72
N ILE A 19 66.77 2.40 -0.71
CA ILE A 19 66.03 1.19 -1.09
C ILE A 19 64.95 0.88 -0.03
N GLU A 20 65.29 0.92 1.23
CA GLU A 20 64.32 0.67 2.33
C GLU A 20 63.20 1.69 2.39
N THR A 21 63.51 2.97 2.20
CA THR A 21 62.50 4.03 2.14
C THR A 21 61.60 3.91 0.89
N SER A 22 62.17 3.51 -0.27
CA SER A 22 61.39 3.29 -1.47
C SER A 22 60.47 2.06 -1.34
N PHE A 23 60.90 0.97 -0.73
CA PHE A 23 60.03 -0.19 -0.46
C PHE A 23 58.90 0.16 0.51
N ARG A 24 59.18 0.95 1.54
CA ARG A 24 58.12 1.42 2.47
C ARG A 24 57.11 2.33 1.79
N GLN A 25 57.52 3.24 0.90
CA GLN A 25 56.65 4.11 0.12
C GLN A 25 55.82 3.30 -0.88
N ILE A 26 56.39 2.33 -1.59
CA ILE A 26 55.67 1.46 -2.53
C ILE A 26 54.65 0.61 -1.78
N ARG A 27 54.98 0.07 -0.60
CA ARG A 27 54.04 -0.67 0.23
C ARG A 27 52.86 0.20 0.74
N LEU A 28 53.17 1.42 1.19
CA LEU A 28 52.16 2.38 1.61
C LEU A 28 51.23 2.76 0.44
N PHE A 29 51.83 3.04 -0.72
CA PHE A 29 51.05 3.36 -1.93
C PHE A 29 50.17 2.16 -2.36
N GLY A 30 50.67 0.95 -2.29
CA GLY A 30 49.91 -0.26 -2.57
C GLY A 30 48.69 -0.43 -1.61
N ILE A 31 48.89 -0.19 -0.31
CA ILE A 31 47.81 -0.28 0.69
C ILE A 31 46.74 0.80 0.42
N VAL A 32 47.16 2.05 0.17
CA VAL A 32 46.25 3.16 -0.14
C VAL A 32 45.48 2.87 -1.44
N PHE A 33 46.15 2.34 -2.46
CA PHE A 33 45.49 1.96 -3.71
C PHE A 33 44.44 0.86 -3.53
N VAL A 34 44.78 -0.20 -2.78
CA VAL A 34 43.81 -1.27 -2.46
C VAL A 34 42.64 -0.74 -1.66
N ALA A 35 42.87 0.13 -0.66
CA ALA A 35 41.79 0.76 0.10
C ALA A 35 40.86 1.62 -0.79
N MET A 36 41.45 2.39 -1.72
CA MET A 36 40.70 3.18 -2.68
C MET A 36 39.83 2.31 -3.60
N CYS A 37 40.41 1.20 -4.12
CA CYS A 37 39.64 0.26 -4.92
C CYS A 37 38.50 -0.39 -4.13
N ALA A 38 38.70 -0.73 -2.86
CA ALA A 38 37.66 -1.28 -2.00
C ALA A 38 36.49 -0.29 -1.79
N VAL A 39 36.80 1.00 -1.62
CA VAL A 39 35.78 2.06 -1.52
C VAL A 39 34.99 2.18 -2.81
N VAL A 40 35.65 2.23 -3.97
CA VAL A 40 35.00 2.32 -5.28
C VAL A 40 34.07 1.13 -5.52
N VAL A 41 34.52 -0.08 -5.22
CA VAL A 41 33.71 -1.32 -5.35
C VAL A 41 32.49 -1.25 -4.41
N SER A 42 32.68 -0.82 -3.16
CA SER A 42 31.59 -0.69 -2.20
C SER A 42 30.52 0.30 -2.67
N VAL A 43 30.94 1.47 -3.18
CA VAL A 43 30.01 2.48 -3.73
C VAL A 43 29.30 1.94 -4.97
N ALA A 44 29.99 1.25 -5.85
CA ALA A 44 29.39 0.63 -7.03
C ALA A 44 28.34 -0.44 -6.66
N LEU A 45 28.62 -1.27 -5.66
CA LEU A 45 27.65 -2.25 -5.15
C LEU A 45 26.40 -1.59 -4.56
N ILE A 46 26.57 -0.53 -3.75
CA ILE A 46 25.44 0.23 -3.20
C ILE A 46 24.59 0.84 -4.32
N MET A 47 25.22 1.42 -5.34
CA MET A 47 24.50 1.97 -6.50
C MET A 47 23.75 0.89 -7.28
N VAL A 48 24.35 -0.29 -7.49
CA VAL A 48 23.70 -1.42 -8.18
C VAL A 48 22.51 -1.94 -7.38
N PHE A 49 22.62 -2.09 -6.06
CA PHE A 49 21.51 -2.51 -5.21
C PHE A 49 20.37 -1.50 -5.24
N ASN A 50 20.65 -0.21 -5.07
CA ASN A 50 19.63 0.85 -5.13
C ASN A 50 18.98 0.93 -6.53
N PHE A 51 19.74 0.71 -7.59
CA PHE A 51 19.21 0.67 -8.95
C PHE A 51 18.32 -0.56 -9.19
N ALA A 52 18.74 -1.73 -8.71
CA ALA A 52 17.96 -2.96 -8.82
C ALA A 52 16.64 -2.88 -8.05
N GLU A 53 16.64 -2.26 -6.88
CA GLU A 53 15.44 -2.03 -6.07
C GLU A 53 14.45 -1.11 -6.81
N LYS A 54 14.92 0.00 -7.37
CA LYS A 54 14.10 0.90 -8.21
C LYS A 54 13.59 0.25 -9.51
N GLN A 55 14.27 -0.73 -10.05
CA GLN A 55 13.81 -1.45 -11.25
C GLN A 55 12.72 -2.48 -10.93
N ARG A 56 12.71 -3.06 -9.73
CA ARG A 56 11.64 -3.98 -9.28
C ARG A 56 10.29 -3.30 -9.09
N GLU A 57 10.27 -1.98 -8.92
CA GLU A 57 9.04 -1.18 -8.78
C GLU A 57 8.37 -0.89 -10.13
N LYS A 58 9.00 -1.20 -11.26
CA LYS A 58 8.44 -0.96 -12.61
C LYS A 58 7.70 -2.18 -13.10
N ILE A 59 6.37 -2.12 -13.09
CA ILE A 59 5.51 -3.14 -13.70
C ILE A 59 5.26 -2.75 -15.16
N TYR A 60 5.67 -3.61 -16.08
CA TYR A 60 5.36 -3.46 -17.49
C TYR A 60 4.05 -4.21 -17.80
N VAL A 61 3.00 -3.49 -18.16
CA VAL A 61 1.74 -4.09 -18.61
C VAL A 61 1.76 -4.16 -20.14
N LEU A 62 1.67 -5.37 -20.67
CA LEU A 62 1.48 -5.62 -22.10
C LEU A 62 -0.02 -5.52 -22.42
N ASP A 63 -0.42 -4.45 -23.09
CA ASP A 63 -1.75 -4.34 -23.67
C ASP A 63 -1.74 -4.89 -25.09
N ASN A 64 -2.29 -6.09 -25.27
CA ASN A 64 -2.51 -6.77 -26.57
C ASN A 64 -1.38 -6.62 -27.61
N GLY A 65 -0.12 -6.58 -27.19
CA GLY A 65 1.04 -6.62 -28.08
C GLY A 65 1.34 -5.34 -28.86
N LYS A 66 0.70 -4.19 -28.55
CA LYS A 66 0.85 -2.97 -29.35
C LYS A 66 1.48 -1.75 -28.68
N SER A 67 1.61 -1.70 -27.38
CA SER A 67 2.43 -0.66 -26.71
C SER A 67 2.88 -1.09 -25.33
N LEU A 68 4.17 -0.86 -25.05
CA LEU A 68 4.72 -0.91 -23.70
C LEU A 68 4.26 0.36 -22.96
N MET A 69 3.17 0.26 -22.21
CA MET A 69 2.78 1.34 -21.31
C MET A 69 3.61 1.19 -20.02
N LEU A 70 4.48 2.16 -19.76
CA LEU A 70 5.19 2.26 -18.50
C LEU A 70 4.13 2.60 -17.43
N ALA A 71 3.59 1.59 -16.75
CA ALA A 71 2.84 1.83 -15.54
C ALA A 71 3.83 2.37 -14.51
N LEU A 72 3.73 3.64 -14.17
CA LEU A 72 4.42 4.21 -13.01
C LEU A 72 3.97 3.40 -11.80
N SER A 73 4.83 2.52 -11.33
CA SER A 73 4.67 1.89 -10.03
C SER A 73 4.85 3.02 -9.00
N GLN A 74 3.73 3.59 -8.61
CA GLN A 74 3.71 4.42 -7.42
C GLN A 74 4.07 3.52 -6.24
N ASP A 75 4.92 4.03 -5.38
CA ASP A 75 5.34 3.37 -4.14
C ASP A 75 4.10 2.75 -3.46
N MET A 76 4.11 1.43 -3.26
CA MET A 76 2.95 0.71 -2.69
C MET A 76 2.49 1.32 -1.37
N SER A 77 3.41 1.93 -0.60
CA SER A 77 3.10 2.62 0.65
C SER A 77 2.22 3.87 0.44
N GLN A 78 2.38 4.58 -0.67
CA GLN A 78 1.61 5.79 -0.98
C GLN A 78 0.20 5.47 -1.50
N ASN A 79 0.02 4.31 -2.13
CA ASN A 79 -1.27 3.88 -2.67
C ASN A 79 -2.17 3.21 -1.63
N ARG A 80 -1.62 2.65 -0.56
CA ARG A 80 -2.40 1.95 0.48
C ARG A 80 -3.55 2.77 1.07
N PRO A 81 -3.38 4.08 1.38
CA PRO A 81 -4.50 4.90 1.85
C PRO A 81 -5.64 5.06 0.83
N ALA A 82 -5.33 5.13 -0.47
CA ALA A 82 -6.34 5.22 -1.51
C ALA A 82 -7.07 3.88 -1.70
N GLU A 83 -6.31 2.77 -1.72
CA GLU A 83 -6.85 1.41 -1.79
C GLU A 83 -7.77 1.10 -0.59
N ALA A 84 -7.39 1.51 0.62
CA ALA A 84 -8.19 1.33 1.83
C ALA A 84 -9.53 2.08 1.74
N ARG A 85 -9.51 3.35 1.30
CA ARG A 85 -10.73 4.13 1.10
C ARG A 85 -11.63 3.53 0.03
N GLU A 86 -11.05 3.04 -1.06
CA GLU A 86 -11.80 2.39 -2.14
C GLU A 86 -12.40 1.05 -1.67
N HIS A 87 -11.66 0.27 -0.90
CA HIS A 87 -12.15 -0.97 -0.31
C HIS A 87 -13.39 -0.74 0.58
N VAL A 88 -13.32 0.27 1.46
CA VAL A 88 -14.44 0.64 2.32
C VAL A 88 -15.62 1.16 1.51
N ARG A 89 -15.38 2.02 0.50
CA ARG A 89 -16.43 2.51 -0.41
C ARG A 89 -17.12 1.35 -1.11
N ARG A 90 -16.34 0.45 -1.69
CA ARG A 90 -16.84 -0.72 -2.42
C ARG A 90 -17.71 -1.63 -1.54
N PHE A 91 -17.27 -1.86 -0.29
CA PHE A 91 -18.07 -2.59 0.68
C PHE A 91 -19.43 -1.92 0.92
N HIS A 92 -19.47 -0.60 1.15
CA HIS A 92 -20.72 0.12 1.39
C HIS A 92 -21.65 0.08 0.17
N GLU A 93 -21.11 0.24 -1.03
CA GLU A 93 -21.89 0.13 -2.26
C GLU A 93 -22.51 -1.26 -2.41
N LEU A 94 -21.77 -2.32 -2.16
CA LEU A 94 -22.27 -3.69 -2.24
C LEU A 94 -23.29 -4.01 -1.14
N PHE A 95 -23.05 -3.52 0.08
CA PHE A 95 -23.88 -3.85 1.24
C PHE A 95 -25.19 -3.06 1.30
N PHE A 96 -25.19 -1.80 0.85
CA PHE A 96 -26.32 -0.89 1.00
C PHE A 96 -27.04 -0.53 -0.30
N ASN A 97 -26.51 -0.84 -1.50
CA ASN A 97 -27.26 -0.69 -2.74
C ASN A 97 -28.17 -1.90 -2.93
N LEU A 98 -29.47 -1.68 -2.75
CA LEU A 98 -30.47 -2.73 -2.78
C LEU A 98 -31.52 -2.40 -3.84
N SER A 99 -31.73 -3.33 -4.75
CA SER A 99 -32.84 -3.32 -5.72
C SER A 99 -33.95 -4.27 -5.25
N PRO A 100 -35.19 -4.13 -5.73
CA PRO A 100 -36.28 -5.03 -5.37
C PRO A 100 -36.19 -6.41 -6.05
N ASP A 101 -34.99 -6.95 -6.12
CA ASP A 101 -34.67 -8.25 -6.70
C ASP A 101 -33.87 -9.09 -5.69
N LYS A 102 -34.42 -10.25 -5.33
CA LYS A 102 -33.80 -11.13 -4.34
C LYS A 102 -32.42 -11.63 -4.79
N SER A 103 -32.28 -12.01 -6.05
CA SER A 103 -31.00 -12.53 -6.59
C SER A 103 -29.93 -11.45 -6.60
N ALA A 104 -30.26 -10.21 -7.00
CA ALA A 104 -29.36 -9.09 -6.97
C ALA A 104 -28.93 -8.72 -5.54
N ILE A 105 -29.86 -8.73 -4.57
CA ILE A 105 -29.55 -8.49 -3.15
C ILE A 105 -28.57 -9.55 -2.65
N GLU A 106 -28.88 -10.84 -2.82
CA GLU A 106 -28.04 -11.94 -2.35
C GLU A 106 -26.64 -11.89 -2.99
N HIS A 107 -26.57 -11.62 -4.30
CA HIS A 107 -25.30 -11.50 -5.00
C HIS A 107 -24.43 -10.37 -4.43
N ASN A 108 -25.00 -9.19 -4.26
CA ASN A 108 -24.26 -8.03 -3.76
C ASN A 108 -23.83 -8.23 -2.31
N ILE A 109 -24.71 -8.72 -1.46
CA ILE A 109 -24.40 -8.99 -0.05
C ILE A 109 -23.28 -10.05 0.06
N ASN A 110 -23.35 -11.15 -0.68
CA ASN A 110 -22.30 -12.17 -0.65
C ASN A 110 -20.94 -11.58 -1.03
N ARG A 111 -20.88 -10.71 -2.03
CA ARG A 111 -19.65 -10.01 -2.41
C ARG A 111 -19.16 -9.03 -1.33
N ALA A 112 -20.06 -8.34 -0.66
CA ALA A 112 -19.71 -7.49 0.48
C ALA A 112 -19.13 -8.30 1.64
N LEU A 113 -19.70 -9.46 1.94
CA LEU A 113 -19.26 -10.33 3.02
C LEU A 113 -17.86 -10.92 2.80
N ILE A 114 -17.43 -11.11 1.54
CA ILE A 114 -16.04 -11.48 1.22
C ILE A 114 -15.04 -10.40 1.66
N LEU A 115 -15.46 -9.14 1.67
CA LEU A 115 -14.62 -7.99 2.03
C LEU A 115 -14.61 -7.71 3.55
N SER A 116 -15.34 -8.48 4.35
CA SER A 116 -15.58 -8.19 5.77
C SER A 116 -15.51 -9.43 6.65
N ASP A 117 -15.45 -9.19 7.95
CA ASP A 117 -15.52 -10.22 8.97
C ASP A 117 -16.98 -10.57 9.37
N LYS A 118 -17.11 -11.38 10.42
CA LYS A 118 -18.40 -11.78 10.97
C LYS A 118 -19.29 -10.62 11.43
N SER A 119 -18.75 -9.42 11.69
CA SER A 119 -19.56 -8.29 12.16
C SER A 119 -20.57 -7.81 11.11
N ALA A 120 -20.15 -7.74 9.83
CA ALA A 120 -21.07 -7.41 8.74
C ALA A 120 -22.11 -8.53 8.49
N TYR A 121 -21.68 -9.78 8.61
CA TYR A 121 -22.61 -10.92 8.53
C TYR A 121 -23.69 -10.85 9.61
N ASN A 122 -23.36 -10.44 10.83
CA ASN A 122 -24.35 -10.27 11.91
C ASN A 122 -25.38 -9.19 11.55
N TYR A 123 -24.99 -8.05 10.95
CA TYR A 123 -25.92 -7.05 10.44
C TYR A 123 -26.82 -7.60 9.33
N TYR A 124 -26.24 -8.37 8.40
CA TYR A 124 -27.03 -9.02 7.34
C TYR A 124 -28.11 -9.94 7.93
N THR A 125 -27.73 -10.79 8.89
CA THR A 125 -28.65 -11.73 9.56
C THR A 125 -29.74 -10.99 10.32
N ASP A 126 -29.39 -9.96 11.10
CA ASP A 126 -30.35 -9.13 11.85
C ASP A 126 -31.35 -8.44 10.91
N PHE A 127 -30.90 -7.87 9.80
CA PHE A 127 -31.77 -7.27 8.79
C PHE A 127 -32.67 -8.31 8.11
N SER A 128 -32.15 -9.49 7.84
CA SER A 128 -32.92 -10.58 7.24
C SER A 128 -34.01 -11.07 8.17
N GLU A 129 -33.69 -11.33 9.45
CA GLU A 129 -34.65 -11.77 10.47
C GLU A 129 -35.73 -10.73 10.75
N LYS A 130 -35.38 -9.44 10.71
CA LYS A 130 -36.34 -8.33 10.79
C LYS A 130 -37.17 -8.13 9.52
N GLY A 131 -36.99 -8.96 8.50
CA GLY A 131 -37.72 -8.91 7.22
C GLY A 131 -37.39 -7.67 6.38
N TYR A 132 -36.22 -7.05 6.57
CA TYR A 132 -35.86 -5.83 5.89
C TYR A 132 -35.81 -6.00 4.36
N TYR A 133 -35.15 -7.05 3.89
CA TYR A 133 -35.03 -7.35 2.45
C TYR A 133 -36.39 -7.71 1.83
N ASN A 134 -37.21 -8.44 2.55
CA ASN A 134 -38.56 -8.78 2.08
C ASN A 134 -39.42 -7.51 1.88
N ARG A 135 -39.29 -6.51 2.77
CA ARG A 135 -39.97 -5.23 2.60
C ARG A 135 -39.47 -4.43 1.40
N ILE A 136 -38.19 -4.50 1.09
CA ILE A 136 -37.61 -3.88 -0.11
C ILE A 136 -38.19 -4.50 -1.36
N ILE A 137 -38.27 -5.83 -1.43
CA ILE A 137 -38.79 -6.56 -2.59
C ILE A 137 -40.31 -6.30 -2.73
N ALA A 138 -41.08 -6.52 -1.67
CA ALA A 138 -42.54 -6.37 -1.70
C ALA A 138 -43.00 -4.93 -1.94
N GLY A 139 -42.23 -3.95 -1.45
CA GLY A 139 -42.51 -2.53 -1.64
C GLY A 139 -41.93 -1.95 -2.92
N ASN A 140 -41.32 -2.73 -3.80
CA ASN A 140 -40.63 -2.26 -5.01
C ASN A 140 -39.69 -1.07 -4.71
N ILE A 141 -38.90 -1.18 -3.62
CA ILE A 141 -38.05 -0.12 -3.11
C ILE A 141 -36.65 -0.21 -3.75
N ASN A 142 -36.14 0.90 -4.25
CA ASN A 142 -34.73 1.00 -4.62
C ASN A 142 -33.99 1.81 -3.55
N GLN A 143 -32.90 1.27 -3.04
CA GLN A 143 -32.02 1.95 -2.10
C GLN A 143 -30.64 2.12 -2.70
N PHE A 144 -30.13 3.33 -2.66
CA PHE A 144 -28.78 3.68 -3.12
C PHE A 144 -28.00 4.32 -1.97
N VAL A 145 -26.71 4.00 -1.89
CA VAL A 145 -25.77 4.68 -1.01
C VAL A 145 -24.83 5.54 -1.83
N GLN A 146 -24.64 6.77 -1.39
CA GLN A 146 -23.63 7.67 -1.87
C GLN A 146 -22.64 7.91 -0.75
N VAL A 147 -21.41 7.42 -0.92
CA VAL A 147 -20.31 7.64 0.03
C VAL A 147 -19.72 9.02 -0.22
N ASP A 148 -19.94 9.95 0.71
CA ASP A 148 -19.41 11.32 0.62
C ASP A 148 -17.90 11.34 0.99
N SER A 149 -17.51 10.64 2.07
CA SER A 149 -16.11 10.57 2.48
C SER A 149 -15.82 9.31 3.29
N VAL A 150 -14.56 8.85 3.20
CA VAL A 150 -13.99 7.79 4.04
C VAL A 150 -12.74 8.36 4.71
N VAL A 151 -12.79 8.55 6.01
CA VAL A 151 -11.67 9.04 6.83
C VAL A 151 -10.99 7.83 7.46
N CYS A 152 -9.73 7.59 7.06
CA CYS A 152 -8.93 6.49 7.59
C CYS A 152 -7.80 7.04 8.46
N ASP A 153 -7.60 6.42 9.62
CA ASP A 153 -6.43 6.64 10.47
C ASP A 153 -5.44 5.47 10.29
N PHE A 154 -4.25 5.79 9.79
CA PHE A 154 -3.17 4.84 9.52
C PHE A 154 -2.07 4.85 10.60
N ASN A 155 -2.22 5.64 11.67
CA ASN A 155 -1.20 5.75 12.71
C ASN A 155 -1.10 4.49 13.57
N ASN A 156 -2.21 3.77 13.73
CA ASN A 156 -2.28 2.56 14.55
C ASN A 156 -2.83 1.40 13.72
N TYR A 157 -2.27 0.22 13.91
CA TYR A 157 -2.76 -1.01 13.28
C TYR A 157 -3.52 -1.87 14.32
N PRO A 158 -4.68 -2.46 13.98
CA PRO A 158 -5.44 -2.31 12.73
C PRO A 158 -5.89 -0.87 12.46
N TYR A 159 -5.89 -0.46 11.17
CA TYR A 159 -6.31 0.89 10.80
C TYR A 159 -7.78 1.10 11.11
N THR A 160 -8.16 2.32 11.46
CA THR A 160 -9.59 2.64 11.68
C THR A 160 -10.12 3.45 10.50
N ALA A 161 -11.36 3.18 10.12
CA ALA A 161 -12.05 3.93 9.08
C ALA A 161 -13.43 4.37 9.56
N THR A 162 -13.76 5.64 9.34
CA THR A 162 -15.10 6.20 9.53
C THR A 162 -15.63 6.65 8.18
N THR A 163 -16.82 6.17 7.84
CA THR A 163 -17.48 6.48 6.57
C THR A 163 -18.67 7.38 6.79
N TYR A 164 -18.75 8.46 6.03
CA TYR A 164 -19.88 9.36 5.95
C TYR A 164 -20.55 9.18 4.61
N ALA A 165 -21.83 8.84 4.63
CA ALA A 165 -22.61 8.54 3.44
C ALA A 165 -24.05 9.03 3.57
N LYS A 166 -24.73 9.08 2.44
CA LYS A 166 -26.17 9.32 2.33
C LYS A 166 -26.83 8.13 1.66
N GLN A 167 -27.94 7.70 2.21
CA GLN A 167 -28.80 6.71 1.58
C GLN A 167 -30.01 7.40 0.97
N MET A 168 -30.35 7.03 -0.27
CA MET A 168 -31.58 7.43 -0.94
C MET A 168 -32.48 6.21 -1.05
N ILE A 169 -33.63 6.27 -0.39
CA ILE A 169 -34.65 5.22 -0.38
C ILE A 169 -35.81 5.69 -1.25
N ILE A 170 -35.90 5.11 -2.45
CA ILE A 170 -36.87 5.48 -3.49
C ILE A 170 -38.03 4.50 -3.43
N ARG A 171 -39.20 5.01 -3.10
CA ARG A 171 -40.48 4.31 -3.10
C ARG A 171 -41.38 4.87 -4.21
N GLU A 172 -42.44 4.19 -4.50
CA GLU A 172 -43.44 4.68 -5.48
C GLU A 172 -43.98 6.07 -5.14
N SER A 173 -44.27 6.31 -3.88
CA SER A 173 -44.93 7.55 -3.40
C SER A 173 -44.00 8.64 -2.89
N ASN A 174 -42.76 8.30 -2.55
CA ASN A 174 -41.81 9.21 -1.93
C ASN A 174 -40.35 8.80 -2.08
N VAL A 175 -39.45 9.76 -1.88
CA VAL A 175 -38.03 9.58 -1.76
C VAL A 175 -37.58 10.05 -0.39
N THR A 176 -36.96 9.17 0.39
CA THR A 176 -36.38 9.50 1.69
C THR A 176 -34.86 9.53 1.57
N GLN A 177 -34.27 10.64 1.98
CA GLN A 177 -32.83 10.76 2.16
C GLN A 177 -32.48 10.53 3.64
N ARG A 178 -31.44 9.75 3.89
CA ARG A 178 -31.01 9.32 5.22
C ARG A 178 -29.51 9.48 5.37
N THR A 179 -29.04 9.92 6.56
CA THR A 179 -27.62 9.83 6.90
C THR A 179 -27.23 8.40 7.15
N LEU A 180 -25.99 8.06 6.81
CA LEU A 180 -25.35 6.81 7.20
C LEU A 180 -23.92 7.12 7.64
N VAL A 181 -23.64 6.92 8.93
CA VAL A 181 -22.29 7.01 9.47
C VAL A 181 -21.90 5.65 10.02
N THR A 182 -20.77 5.12 9.55
CA THR A 182 -20.28 3.81 9.98
C THR A 182 -18.83 3.91 10.42
N THR A 183 -18.40 2.93 11.21
CA THR A 183 -16.99 2.76 11.58
C THR A 183 -16.59 1.30 11.43
N CYS A 184 -15.31 1.08 11.15
CA CYS A 184 -14.73 -0.26 11.08
C CYS A 184 -13.21 -0.19 11.32
N ARG A 185 -12.60 -1.35 11.50
CA ARG A 185 -11.16 -1.53 11.43
C ARG A 185 -10.80 -2.19 10.11
N LEU A 186 -9.59 -1.92 9.64
CA LEU A 186 -9.03 -2.49 8.43
C LEU A 186 -7.76 -3.25 8.77
N SER A 187 -7.75 -4.54 8.46
CA SER A 187 -6.59 -5.41 8.57
C SER A 187 -6.09 -5.82 7.19
N ASN A 188 -4.77 -5.99 7.05
CA ASN A 188 -4.17 -6.44 5.80
C ASN A 188 -4.39 -7.95 5.61
N VAL A 189 -4.79 -8.35 4.41
CA VAL A 189 -4.89 -9.75 3.99
C VAL A 189 -4.25 -9.93 2.62
N SER A 190 -4.02 -11.18 2.23
CA SER A 190 -3.53 -11.48 0.88
C SER A 190 -4.53 -11.03 -0.17
N ARG A 191 -4.05 -10.44 -1.25
CA ARG A 191 -4.88 -10.04 -2.39
C ARG A 191 -5.38 -11.28 -3.12
N SER A 192 -6.62 -11.19 -3.62
CA SER A 192 -7.24 -12.19 -4.48
C SER A 192 -8.12 -11.50 -5.52
N ASP A 193 -8.63 -12.26 -6.49
CA ASP A 193 -9.53 -11.73 -7.52
C ASP A 193 -10.81 -11.14 -6.91
N ASP A 194 -11.31 -11.72 -5.83
CA ASP A 194 -12.48 -11.23 -5.10
C ASP A 194 -12.15 -10.06 -4.14
N ASN A 195 -10.88 -9.93 -3.73
CA ASN A 195 -10.39 -8.88 -2.83
C ASN A 195 -9.07 -8.29 -3.33
N PRO A 196 -9.09 -7.49 -4.41
CA PRO A 196 -7.89 -6.96 -5.04
C PRO A 196 -7.13 -5.94 -4.18
N ASN A 197 -7.82 -5.24 -3.27
CA ASN A 197 -7.19 -4.26 -2.40
C ASN A 197 -6.44 -4.90 -1.21
N GLY A 198 -6.71 -6.18 -0.89
CA GLY A 198 -6.06 -6.92 0.18
C GLY A 198 -6.28 -6.31 1.57
N PHE A 199 -7.50 -5.89 1.87
CA PHE A 199 -7.96 -5.50 3.19
C PHE A 199 -9.14 -6.37 3.62
N ILE A 200 -9.36 -6.48 4.93
CA ILE A 200 -10.58 -7.02 5.51
C ILE A 200 -11.18 -5.98 6.46
N ILE A 201 -12.49 -5.77 6.36
CA ILE A 201 -13.25 -4.92 7.27
C ILE A 201 -13.59 -5.74 8.51
N GLU A 202 -13.16 -5.26 9.68
CA GLU A 202 -13.42 -5.89 10.98
C GLU A 202 -14.20 -4.97 11.90
N GLY A 203 -15.06 -5.56 12.70
CA GLY A 203 -15.83 -4.83 13.70
C GLY A 203 -16.70 -3.72 13.10
N PHE A 204 -17.29 -3.99 11.93
CA PHE A 204 -18.20 -3.08 11.26
C PHE A 204 -19.35 -2.68 12.19
N ASN A 205 -19.61 -1.38 12.30
CA ASN A 205 -20.67 -0.83 13.15
C ASN A 205 -21.31 0.40 12.51
N ILE A 206 -22.64 0.47 12.60
CA ILE A 206 -23.43 1.62 12.17
C ILE A 206 -23.61 2.56 13.36
N LEU A 207 -23.00 3.75 13.27
CA LEU A 207 -23.06 4.78 14.32
C LEU A 207 -24.31 5.62 14.19
N GLU A 208 -24.69 5.96 12.97
CA GLU A 208 -25.87 6.79 12.70
C GLU A 208 -26.57 6.34 11.41
N ASN A 209 -27.90 6.26 11.47
CA ASN A 209 -28.76 6.01 10.32
C ASN A 209 -30.12 6.67 10.57
N LYS A 210 -30.21 7.97 10.20
CA LYS A 210 -31.39 8.80 10.48
C LYS A 210 -31.95 9.43 9.22
N ASP A 211 -33.28 9.53 9.13
CA ASP A 211 -33.94 10.23 8.04
C ASP A 211 -33.65 11.73 8.13
N ILE A 212 -33.19 12.35 7.03
CA ILE A 212 -32.94 13.78 6.90
C ILE A 212 -34.21 14.47 6.36
N ILE A 213 -34.70 14.00 5.22
CA ILE A 213 -35.84 14.58 4.51
C ILE A 213 -36.58 13.49 3.75
N THR A 214 -37.91 13.65 3.68
CA THR A 214 -38.77 12.84 2.83
C THR A 214 -39.55 13.75 1.90
N THR A 215 -39.39 13.57 0.60
CA THR A 215 -40.07 14.35 -0.44
C THR A 215 -41.04 13.44 -1.15
N LYS A 216 -42.29 13.93 -1.34
CA LYS A 216 -43.29 13.25 -2.19
C LYS A 216 -42.83 13.28 -3.64
N ARG A 217 -43.08 12.19 -4.34
CA ARG A 217 -42.75 12.04 -5.76
C ARG A 217 -43.91 12.50 -6.63
#